data_21d593c54af1a59d849f5ff3e4b97735
#
_entry.id   21d593c54af1a59d849f5ff3e4b97735
#
_cell.length_a   1.000
_cell.length_b   1.000
_cell.length_c   1.000
_cell.angle_alpha   90.00
_cell.angle_beta   90.00
_cell.angle_gamma   90.00
#
_symmetry.space_group_name_H-M   'P 1'
#
loop_
_entity.id
_entity.type
_entity.pdbx_description
1 polymer ?
#
loop_
_entity_poly.entity_id
_entity_poly.type
_entity_poly.pdbx_seq_one_letter_code
_entity_poly.pdbx_strand_id
1 'polypeptide(L)'
;MLYSLVHKISVLAIKLFFNQISLQNKQIVPNQGPVIFVANHPNFFMDPLIAGSYCPRNLYFFAKSTLFNSSIRKWILTRLNLVPVYRKIDDEDNMGKNKDSFKKGYEILENNGAFLIFPEGVSIGKRVLEKLKTGAARIGLEAESKNDFDLNIFVIPIGLSYSDQIRFRSNVMIRFGNPIKIKDFEKDYKLNKVDAVKKVTSIIRKSLNELTNYYQTDQIEDIVQGLELIYKMELMTELGMEVDNKNDDFITSKILTDAVQWYEKNEPYHITNFRRKLSEYVALLKKLDIRDEFLDPARQEKRNWGKTRTILFLIIGSPLFLWGIITNYIPYILPRIIVKTSNKDQSEEASWKLIYGFIFFAIYYIASTTLVWGLTQNLLVTILFSVSLIPSGDFALYYSKNIKKYKQHVKFLSIFYKKRSLLFEIIQKRMELLQYIEESKNRYLDTLEGKDTNYG
;
A
#
# COMPACT_ATOMS: atom_id res chain seq x y z
N MET A 1 -7.84 -17.10 -22.67
CA MET A 1 -9.16 -17.11 -22.00
C MET A 1 -9.06 -17.08 -20.47
N LEU A 2 -8.44 -18.07 -19.82
CA LEU A 2 -8.37 -18.13 -18.34
C LEU A 2 -7.71 -16.88 -17.72
N TYR A 3 -6.54 -16.47 -18.21
CA TYR A 3 -5.84 -15.25 -17.74
C TYR A 3 -6.74 -14.00 -17.83
N SER A 4 -7.39 -13.77 -18.96
CA SER A 4 -8.27 -12.61 -19.14
C SER A 4 -9.48 -12.61 -18.20
N LEU A 5 -10.06 -13.80 -17.92
CA LEU A 5 -11.14 -13.93 -16.96
C LEU A 5 -10.67 -13.62 -15.53
N VAL A 6 -9.58 -14.23 -15.11
CA VAL A 6 -8.99 -14.00 -13.77
C VAL A 6 -8.54 -12.55 -13.60
N HIS A 7 -7.96 -11.93 -14.64
CA HIS A 7 -7.61 -10.51 -14.62
C HIS A 7 -8.84 -9.62 -14.38
N LYS A 8 -9.96 -9.84 -15.11
CA LYS A 8 -11.20 -9.06 -14.91
C LYS A 8 -11.77 -9.23 -13.50
N ILE A 9 -11.78 -10.47 -12.98
CA ILE A 9 -12.21 -10.76 -11.60
C ILE A 9 -11.29 -10.06 -10.58
N SER A 10 -9.98 -10.11 -10.79
CA SER A 10 -9.01 -9.44 -9.92
C SER A 10 -9.20 -7.92 -9.90
N VAL A 11 -9.39 -7.29 -11.06
CA VAL A 11 -9.69 -5.84 -11.16
C VAL A 11 -10.96 -5.50 -10.38
N LEU A 12 -12.02 -6.29 -10.53
CA LEU A 12 -13.27 -6.08 -9.78
C LEU A 12 -13.05 -6.24 -8.27
N ALA A 13 -12.40 -7.33 -7.85
CA ALA A 13 -12.13 -7.60 -6.44
C ALA A 13 -11.28 -6.49 -5.79
N ILE A 14 -10.25 -6.00 -6.49
CA ILE A 14 -9.39 -4.92 -6.01
C ILE A 14 -10.18 -3.60 -5.92
N LYS A 15 -11.00 -3.27 -6.91
CA LYS A 15 -11.87 -2.08 -6.87
C LYS A 15 -12.89 -2.13 -5.73
N LEU A 16 -13.39 -3.32 -5.37
CA LEU A 16 -14.28 -3.48 -4.24
C LEU A 16 -13.52 -3.39 -2.90
N PHE A 17 -12.29 -3.91 -2.85
CA PHE A 17 -11.50 -3.93 -1.63
C PHE A 17 -10.94 -2.55 -1.27
N PHE A 18 -10.39 -1.81 -2.23
CA PHE A 18 -9.81 -0.49 -2.00
C PHE A 18 -10.82 0.62 -2.26
N ASN A 19 -10.77 1.65 -1.44
CA ASN A 19 -11.57 2.86 -1.61
C ASN A 19 -11.07 3.72 -2.77
N GLN A 20 -9.75 3.82 -2.93
CA GLN A 20 -9.10 4.58 -3.99
C GLN A 20 -7.85 3.88 -4.47
N ILE A 21 -7.67 3.84 -5.78
CA ILE A 21 -6.50 3.29 -6.45
C ILE A 21 -5.89 4.41 -7.30
N SER A 22 -4.68 4.81 -6.96
CA SER A 22 -3.96 5.88 -7.66
C SER A 22 -2.82 5.30 -8.49
N LEU A 23 -2.75 5.70 -9.76
CA LEU A 23 -1.70 5.28 -10.70
C LEU A 23 -0.85 6.50 -11.06
N GLN A 24 0.45 6.35 -10.96
CA GLN A 24 1.39 7.42 -11.34
C GLN A 24 2.43 6.92 -12.33
N ASN A 25 2.77 7.78 -13.28
CA ASN A 25 3.79 7.55 -14.30
C ASN A 25 3.56 6.30 -15.17
N LYS A 26 2.31 5.84 -15.31
CA LYS A 26 1.98 4.67 -16.13
C LYS A 26 2.40 4.84 -17.59
N GLN A 27 2.44 6.07 -18.09
CA GLN A 27 2.80 6.43 -19.47
C GLN A 27 4.26 6.16 -19.82
N ILE A 28 5.16 6.01 -18.82
CA ILE A 28 6.57 5.70 -19.07
C ILE A 28 6.83 4.22 -19.40
N VAL A 29 5.83 3.36 -19.20
CA VAL A 29 5.94 1.93 -19.47
C VAL A 29 5.88 1.68 -21.00
N PRO A 30 6.90 1.07 -21.62
CA PRO A 30 6.88 0.75 -23.05
C PRO A 30 5.74 -0.20 -23.40
N ASN A 31 5.00 0.10 -24.45
CA ASN A 31 3.90 -0.76 -24.92
C ASN A 31 4.41 -2.10 -25.49
N GLN A 32 5.63 -2.13 -26.01
CA GLN A 32 6.26 -3.29 -26.64
C GLN A 32 7.71 -3.43 -26.17
N GLY A 33 8.33 -4.55 -26.52
CA GLY A 33 9.71 -4.88 -26.15
C GLY A 33 9.82 -5.59 -24.79
N PRO A 34 11.00 -6.12 -24.48
CA PRO A 34 11.25 -6.90 -23.27
C PRO A 34 11.32 -6.01 -22.03
N VAL A 35 10.53 -6.33 -21.00
CA VAL A 35 10.49 -5.56 -19.75
C VAL A 35 10.54 -6.49 -18.53
N ILE A 36 11.41 -6.15 -17.59
CA ILE A 36 11.45 -6.71 -16.25
C ILE A 36 10.85 -5.70 -15.27
N PHE A 37 9.67 -5.98 -14.76
CA PHE A 37 9.13 -5.20 -13.65
C PHE A 37 9.69 -5.70 -12.33
N VAL A 38 10.11 -4.79 -11.48
CA VAL A 38 10.56 -5.09 -10.12
C VAL A 38 9.72 -4.29 -9.13
N ALA A 39 9.12 -4.95 -8.15
CA ALA A 39 8.25 -4.28 -7.18
C ALA A 39 8.64 -4.65 -5.75
N ASN A 40 8.35 -3.76 -4.81
CA ASN A 40 8.35 -4.07 -3.39
C ASN A 40 7.20 -5.01 -3.01
N HIS A 41 7.34 -5.77 -1.90
CA HIS A 41 6.43 -6.87 -1.56
C HIS A 41 5.88 -6.81 -0.13
N PRO A 42 5.15 -5.73 0.25
CA PRO A 42 4.64 -5.59 1.61
C PRO A 42 3.39 -6.43 1.91
N ASN A 43 2.64 -6.91 0.90
CA ASN A 43 1.29 -7.43 1.07
C ASN A 43 1.01 -8.71 0.26
N PHE A 44 1.88 -9.72 0.48
CA PHE A 44 1.72 -11.09 -0.02
C PHE A 44 1.01 -11.17 -1.39
N PHE A 45 -0.14 -11.85 -1.46
CA PHE A 45 -0.87 -12.08 -2.71
C PHE A 45 -1.55 -10.82 -3.29
N MET A 46 -1.76 -9.81 -2.46
CA MET A 46 -2.35 -8.54 -2.90
C MET A 46 -1.44 -7.79 -3.89
N ASP A 47 -0.13 -7.81 -3.67
CA ASP A 47 0.83 -7.09 -4.51
C ASP A 47 0.87 -7.59 -5.97
N PRO A 48 1.02 -8.90 -6.25
CA PRO A 48 0.97 -9.38 -7.63
C PRO A 48 -0.41 -9.19 -8.27
N LEU A 49 -1.51 -9.27 -7.51
CA LEU A 49 -2.84 -8.98 -8.03
C LEU A 49 -2.96 -7.51 -8.46
N ILE A 50 -2.50 -6.57 -7.62
CA ILE A 50 -2.54 -5.13 -7.92
C ILE A 50 -1.64 -4.82 -9.11
N ALA A 51 -0.38 -5.23 -9.06
CA ALA A 51 0.58 -4.98 -10.14
C ALA A 51 0.09 -5.58 -11.46
N GLY A 52 -0.41 -6.81 -11.45
CA GLY A 52 -0.95 -7.48 -12.64
C GLY A 52 -2.23 -6.87 -13.18
N SER A 53 -3.08 -6.30 -12.31
CA SER A 53 -4.34 -5.69 -12.71
C SER A 53 -4.17 -4.29 -13.32
N TYR A 54 -3.14 -3.56 -12.92
CA TYR A 54 -2.96 -2.15 -13.30
C TYR A 54 -1.73 -1.88 -14.18
N CYS A 55 -0.83 -2.85 -14.34
CA CYS A 55 0.24 -2.76 -15.33
C CYS A 55 -0.35 -2.75 -16.75
N PRO A 56 0.16 -1.88 -17.66
CA PRO A 56 -0.35 -1.80 -19.04
C PRO A 56 0.12 -2.97 -19.94
N ARG A 57 0.81 -3.97 -19.38
CA ARG A 57 1.35 -5.13 -20.08
C ARG A 57 0.80 -6.43 -19.50
N ASN A 58 0.65 -7.44 -20.36
CA ASN A 58 0.43 -8.80 -19.87
C ASN A 58 1.70 -9.31 -19.19
N LEU A 59 1.60 -9.74 -17.95
CA LEU A 59 2.73 -10.12 -17.13
C LEU A 59 2.83 -11.63 -16.93
N TYR A 60 4.08 -12.11 -16.94
CA TYR A 60 4.45 -13.33 -16.26
C TYR A 60 4.87 -13.00 -14.81
N PHE A 61 4.64 -13.93 -13.89
CA PHE A 61 4.94 -13.72 -12.46
C PHE A 61 5.85 -14.81 -11.95
N PHE A 62 6.98 -14.43 -11.37
CA PHE A 62 7.82 -15.37 -10.66
C PHE A 62 7.27 -15.62 -9.25
N ALA A 63 6.83 -16.85 -8.97
CA ALA A 63 6.17 -17.24 -7.74
C ALA A 63 6.85 -18.43 -7.06
N LYS A 64 6.72 -18.56 -5.74
CA LYS A 64 7.35 -19.63 -4.95
C LYS A 64 6.94 -21.01 -5.47
N SER A 65 7.92 -21.92 -5.62
CA SER A 65 7.75 -23.28 -6.16
C SER A 65 6.72 -24.11 -5.39
N THR A 66 6.59 -23.88 -4.07
CA THR A 66 5.63 -24.56 -3.21
C THR A 66 4.15 -24.34 -3.60
N LEU A 67 3.84 -23.34 -4.42
CA LEU A 67 2.50 -23.16 -4.97
C LEU A 67 2.17 -24.20 -6.05
N PHE A 68 3.18 -24.80 -6.67
CA PHE A 68 3.06 -25.74 -7.80
C PHE A 68 3.07 -27.23 -7.36
N ASN A 69 2.75 -27.53 -6.12
CA ASN A 69 2.93 -28.83 -5.48
C ASN A 69 1.92 -29.91 -5.92
N SER A 70 0.97 -29.60 -6.80
CA SER A 70 0.08 -30.58 -7.42
C SER A 70 -0.09 -30.35 -8.90
N SER A 71 -0.38 -31.39 -9.67
CA SER A 71 -0.56 -31.31 -11.12
C SER A 71 -1.65 -30.32 -11.54
N ILE A 72 -2.75 -30.28 -10.79
CA ILE A 72 -3.86 -29.34 -11.04
C ILE A 72 -3.41 -27.90 -10.78
N ARG A 73 -2.75 -27.62 -9.64
CA ARG A 73 -2.23 -26.27 -9.34
C ARG A 73 -1.20 -25.84 -10.36
N LYS A 74 -0.24 -26.71 -10.70
CA LYS A 74 0.76 -26.45 -11.73
C LYS A 74 0.10 -26.09 -13.05
N TRP A 75 -0.90 -26.85 -13.50
CA TRP A 75 -1.64 -26.59 -14.73
C TRP A 75 -2.36 -25.23 -14.72
N ILE A 76 -3.08 -24.89 -13.62
CA ILE A 76 -3.76 -23.60 -13.48
C ILE A 76 -2.75 -22.45 -13.47
N LEU A 77 -1.72 -22.52 -12.61
CA LEU A 77 -0.76 -21.44 -12.40
C LEU A 77 0.06 -21.16 -13.67
N THR A 78 0.45 -22.19 -14.41
CA THR A 78 1.14 -22.03 -15.68
C THR A 78 0.26 -21.31 -16.71
N ARG A 79 -1.05 -21.60 -16.75
CA ARG A 79 -2.01 -20.90 -17.64
C ARG A 79 -2.32 -19.47 -17.19
N LEU A 80 -1.99 -19.13 -15.96
CA LEU A 80 -2.03 -17.78 -15.41
C LEU A 80 -0.68 -17.05 -15.54
N ASN A 81 0.26 -17.57 -16.36
CA ASN A 81 1.59 -17.03 -16.59
C ASN A 81 2.48 -17.01 -15.32
N LEU A 82 2.28 -17.93 -14.38
CA LEU A 82 3.18 -18.04 -13.23
C LEU A 82 4.35 -18.99 -13.55
N VAL A 83 5.56 -18.58 -13.16
CA VAL A 83 6.82 -19.29 -13.29
C VAL A 83 7.33 -19.67 -11.89
N PRO A 84 7.61 -20.95 -11.61
CA PRO A 84 8.10 -21.35 -10.29
C PRO A 84 9.50 -20.82 -10.00
N VAL A 85 9.76 -20.35 -8.78
CA VAL A 85 11.10 -19.99 -8.26
C VAL A 85 11.36 -20.79 -6.99
N TYR A 86 12.51 -21.43 -6.93
CA TYR A 86 12.98 -22.21 -5.79
C TYR A 86 13.80 -21.31 -4.87
N ARG A 87 13.33 -21.12 -3.63
CA ARG A 87 13.98 -20.28 -2.62
C ARG A 87 14.62 -21.17 -1.56
N LYS A 88 15.80 -20.79 -1.11
CA LYS A 88 16.52 -21.56 -0.07
C LYS A 88 15.66 -21.80 1.19
N ILE A 89 14.85 -20.82 1.55
CA ILE A 89 13.97 -20.88 2.72
C ILE A 89 12.80 -21.88 2.56
N ASP A 90 12.40 -22.20 1.33
CA ASP A 90 11.25 -23.08 1.08
C ASP A 90 11.66 -24.47 0.59
N ASP A 91 12.76 -24.57 -0.19
CA ASP A 91 13.15 -25.77 -0.91
C ASP A 91 14.64 -25.70 -1.29
N GLU A 92 15.52 -25.89 -0.32
CA GLU A 92 16.97 -25.79 -0.47
C GLU A 92 17.52 -26.83 -1.46
N ASP A 93 16.99 -28.05 -1.43
CA ASP A 93 17.46 -29.17 -2.27
C ASP A 93 17.21 -28.95 -3.77
N ASN A 94 16.20 -28.17 -4.10
CA ASN A 94 15.78 -27.90 -5.49
C ASN A 94 16.29 -26.56 -6.05
N MET A 95 17.21 -25.88 -5.38
CA MET A 95 17.78 -24.61 -5.84
C MET A 95 18.39 -24.70 -7.25
N GLY A 96 18.90 -25.88 -7.64
CA GLY A 96 19.42 -26.15 -8.99
C GLY A 96 18.40 -25.92 -10.11
N LYS A 97 17.11 -26.13 -9.83
CA LYS A 97 16.01 -25.93 -10.79
C LYS A 97 15.74 -24.46 -11.12
N ASN A 98 16.35 -23.52 -10.39
CA ASN A 98 16.28 -22.10 -10.76
C ASN A 98 16.94 -21.81 -12.13
N LYS A 99 17.81 -22.69 -12.64
CA LYS A 99 18.30 -22.59 -14.01
C LYS A 99 17.16 -22.64 -15.04
N ASP A 100 16.16 -23.50 -14.82
CA ASP A 100 14.99 -23.62 -15.71
C ASP A 100 14.10 -22.37 -15.58
N SER A 101 13.94 -21.85 -14.35
CA SER A 101 13.19 -20.62 -14.11
C SER A 101 13.84 -19.41 -14.80
N PHE A 102 15.16 -19.31 -14.74
CA PHE A 102 15.91 -18.26 -15.43
C PHE A 102 15.84 -18.42 -16.94
N LYS A 103 15.98 -19.66 -17.45
CA LYS A 103 15.78 -19.95 -18.87
C LYS A 103 14.41 -19.50 -19.34
N LYS A 104 13.36 -19.75 -18.56
CA LYS A 104 12.02 -19.25 -18.86
C LYS A 104 11.95 -17.72 -18.88
N GLY A 105 12.66 -17.05 -17.97
CA GLY A 105 12.81 -15.59 -17.99
C GLY A 105 13.44 -15.07 -19.29
N TYR A 106 14.51 -15.73 -19.78
CA TYR A 106 15.16 -15.38 -21.05
C TYR A 106 14.19 -15.55 -22.22
N GLU A 107 13.50 -16.70 -22.32
CA GLU A 107 12.50 -16.97 -23.36
C GLU A 107 11.39 -15.91 -23.40
N ILE A 108 10.94 -15.43 -22.22
CA ILE A 108 9.93 -14.38 -22.15
C ILE A 108 10.47 -13.07 -22.74
N LEU A 109 11.71 -12.68 -22.39
CA LEU A 109 12.33 -11.45 -22.87
C LEU A 109 12.64 -11.51 -24.37
N GLU A 110 13.19 -12.61 -24.85
CA GLU A 110 13.49 -12.86 -26.27
C GLU A 110 12.23 -12.81 -27.14
N ASN A 111 11.05 -13.12 -26.56
CA ASN A 111 9.76 -12.98 -27.22
C ASN A 111 9.07 -11.62 -26.96
N ASN A 112 9.82 -10.57 -26.63
CA ASN A 112 9.30 -9.24 -26.32
C ASN A 112 8.25 -9.22 -25.19
N GLY A 113 8.29 -10.21 -24.30
CA GLY A 113 7.39 -10.33 -23.17
C GLY A 113 7.81 -9.47 -21.98
N ALA A 114 6.94 -9.49 -20.97
CA ALA A 114 7.18 -8.79 -19.72
C ALA A 114 6.92 -9.71 -18.51
N PHE A 115 7.74 -9.61 -17.50
CA PHE A 115 7.48 -10.30 -16.24
C PHE A 115 7.68 -9.40 -15.02
N LEU A 116 7.02 -9.78 -13.93
CA LEU A 116 7.16 -9.16 -12.62
C LEU A 116 7.91 -10.09 -11.67
N ILE A 117 8.87 -9.52 -10.97
CA ILE A 117 9.58 -10.18 -9.89
C ILE A 117 9.63 -9.29 -8.65
N PHE A 118 9.46 -9.89 -7.46
CA PHE A 118 9.66 -9.25 -6.18
C PHE A 118 11.06 -9.57 -5.67
N PRO A 119 12.02 -8.64 -5.79
CA PRO A 119 13.43 -8.94 -5.53
C PRO A 119 13.75 -9.16 -4.05
N GLU A 120 12.84 -8.82 -3.13
CA GLU A 120 12.95 -9.13 -1.71
C GLU A 120 12.86 -10.64 -1.45
N GLY A 121 12.08 -11.36 -2.26
CA GLY A 121 11.89 -12.80 -2.17
C GLY A 121 11.02 -13.26 -1.00
N VAL A 122 10.56 -12.35 -0.16
CA VAL A 122 9.65 -12.57 0.97
C VAL A 122 8.68 -11.40 1.08
N SER A 123 7.53 -11.63 1.73
CA SER A 123 6.59 -10.58 2.10
C SER A 123 6.49 -10.55 3.62
N ILE A 124 6.83 -9.44 4.25
CA ILE A 124 6.95 -9.34 5.71
C ILE A 124 5.84 -8.52 6.38
N GLY A 125 4.93 -7.91 5.61
CA GLY A 125 3.86 -7.09 6.16
C GLY A 125 4.31 -5.77 6.80
N LYS A 126 5.57 -5.40 6.61
CA LYS A 126 6.17 -4.17 7.15
C LYS A 126 6.55 -3.22 6.03
N ARG A 127 6.66 -1.94 6.36
CA ARG A 127 7.12 -0.90 5.44
C ARG A 127 8.65 -0.76 5.47
N VAL A 128 9.35 -1.90 5.34
CA VAL A 128 10.82 -1.98 5.31
C VAL A 128 11.24 -2.68 4.03
N LEU A 129 12.19 -2.11 3.30
CA LEU A 129 12.74 -2.77 2.10
C LEU A 129 13.84 -3.76 2.51
N GLU A 130 13.53 -5.03 2.40
CA GLU A 130 14.46 -6.12 2.66
C GLU A 130 15.67 -6.09 1.71
N LYS A 131 16.68 -6.91 2.04
CA LYS A 131 17.85 -7.06 1.16
C LYS A 131 17.43 -7.68 -0.17
N LEU A 132 17.62 -6.92 -1.26
CA LEU A 132 17.23 -7.40 -2.58
C LEU A 132 18.10 -8.58 -3.03
N LYS A 133 17.44 -9.57 -3.62
CA LYS A 133 18.08 -10.66 -4.37
C LYS A 133 18.47 -10.17 -5.77
N THR A 134 19.53 -10.72 -6.30
CA THR A 134 20.10 -10.30 -7.59
C THR A 134 19.39 -10.89 -8.82
N GLY A 135 18.32 -11.65 -8.65
CA GLY A 135 17.66 -12.40 -9.72
C GLY A 135 17.24 -11.57 -10.93
N ALA A 136 16.62 -10.42 -10.70
CA ALA A 136 16.18 -9.52 -11.77
C ALA A 136 17.36 -8.99 -12.61
N ALA A 137 18.40 -8.51 -11.94
CA ALA A 137 19.60 -8.00 -12.59
C ALA A 137 20.34 -9.11 -13.36
N ARG A 138 20.44 -10.30 -12.77
CA ARG A 138 21.09 -11.47 -13.44
C ARG A 138 20.33 -11.88 -14.69
N ILE A 139 19.00 -12.02 -14.62
CA ILE A 139 18.19 -12.42 -15.78
C ILE A 139 18.34 -11.37 -16.89
N GLY A 140 18.23 -10.07 -16.56
CA GLY A 140 18.35 -9.00 -17.56
C GLY A 140 19.72 -8.96 -18.24
N LEU A 141 20.81 -8.94 -17.47
CA LEU A 141 22.17 -8.87 -18.00
C LEU A 141 22.57 -10.14 -18.77
N GLU A 142 22.13 -11.31 -18.31
CA GLU A 142 22.45 -12.57 -18.98
C GLU A 142 21.66 -12.73 -20.29
N ALA A 143 20.39 -12.32 -20.32
CA ALA A 143 19.58 -12.31 -21.54
C ALA A 143 20.18 -11.35 -22.60
N GLU A 144 20.53 -10.12 -22.20
CA GLU A 144 21.21 -9.16 -23.08
C GLU A 144 22.53 -9.72 -23.60
N SER A 145 23.37 -10.29 -22.72
CA SER A 145 24.67 -10.84 -23.10
C SER A 145 24.57 -12.02 -24.08
N LYS A 146 23.53 -12.84 -23.99
CA LYS A 146 23.29 -13.96 -24.95
C LYS A 146 22.79 -13.49 -26.31
N ASN A 147 22.30 -12.26 -26.39
CA ASN A 147 21.75 -11.64 -27.58
C ASN A 147 22.55 -10.39 -27.99
N ASP A 148 23.87 -10.39 -27.73
CA ASP A 148 24.82 -9.33 -28.11
C ASP A 148 24.41 -7.91 -27.67
N PHE A 149 23.66 -7.80 -26.57
CA PHE A 149 23.07 -6.57 -26.01
C PHE A 149 22.10 -5.82 -26.94
N ASP A 150 21.40 -6.55 -27.80
CA ASP A 150 20.46 -6.00 -28.79
C ASP A 150 18.98 -6.21 -28.45
N LEU A 151 18.65 -6.88 -27.36
CA LEU A 151 17.28 -7.04 -26.91
C LEU A 151 16.64 -5.71 -26.43
N ASN A 152 17.46 -4.77 -25.96
CA ASN A 152 17.01 -3.50 -25.37
C ASN A 152 16.08 -3.68 -24.17
N ILE A 153 16.49 -4.53 -23.24
CA ILE A 153 15.72 -4.81 -22.02
C ILE A 153 15.68 -3.59 -21.10
N PHE A 154 14.48 -3.27 -20.62
CA PHE A 154 14.28 -2.30 -19.56
C PHE A 154 13.89 -3.00 -18.26
N VAL A 155 14.49 -2.57 -17.15
CA VAL A 155 14.00 -2.86 -15.80
C VAL A 155 13.21 -1.66 -15.33
N ILE A 156 11.92 -1.88 -14.98
CA ILE A 156 11.03 -0.81 -14.53
C ILE A 156 10.62 -1.08 -13.07
N PRO A 157 11.08 -0.24 -12.13
CA PRO A 157 10.67 -0.34 -10.73
C PRO A 157 9.22 0.07 -10.55
N ILE A 158 8.50 -0.65 -9.69
CA ILE A 158 7.12 -0.34 -9.28
C ILE A 158 7.08 -0.18 -7.77
N GLY A 159 6.68 0.98 -7.29
CA GLY A 159 6.42 1.24 -5.88
C GLY A 159 4.95 0.98 -5.55
N LEU A 160 4.69 0.08 -4.62
CA LEU A 160 3.37 -0.20 -4.06
C LEU A 160 3.28 0.40 -2.66
N SER A 161 2.37 1.35 -2.46
CA SER A 161 2.15 2.01 -1.17
C SER A 161 0.70 1.91 -0.74
N TYR A 162 0.47 1.49 0.50
CA TYR A 162 -0.86 1.31 1.09
C TYR A 162 -1.06 2.32 2.22
N SER A 163 -2.23 2.97 2.29
CA SER A 163 -2.57 3.79 3.47
C SER A 163 -2.74 2.93 4.72
N ASP A 164 -3.22 1.70 4.53
CA ASP A 164 -3.30 0.64 5.55
C ASP A 164 -3.29 -0.70 4.80
N GLN A 165 -2.31 -1.55 5.11
CA GLN A 165 -2.08 -2.80 4.38
C GLN A 165 -3.18 -3.84 4.60
N ILE A 166 -3.85 -3.81 5.76
CA ILE A 166 -4.76 -4.86 6.21
C ILE A 166 -6.23 -4.45 6.08
N ARG A 167 -6.48 -3.14 6.05
CA ARG A 167 -7.83 -2.60 6.20
C ARG A 167 -8.60 -2.61 4.89
N PHE A 168 -9.79 -3.18 4.92
CA PHE A 168 -10.78 -3.03 3.85
C PHE A 168 -11.17 -1.55 3.67
N ARG A 169 -11.32 -1.09 2.41
CA ARG A 169 -11.53 0.31 2.03
C ARG A 169 -10.36 1.23 2.43
N SER A 170 -9.14 0.71 2.45
CA SER A 170 -7.92 1.53 2.43
C SER A 170 -7.64 2.06 1.01
N ASN A 171 -6.60 2.87 0.87
CA ASN A 171 -6.16 3.38 -0.43
C ASN A 171 -4.86 2.68 -0.83
N VAL A 172 -4.65 2.53 -2.14
CA VAL A 172 -3.39 2.01 -2.69
C VAL A 172 -2.89 2.95 -3.78
N MET A 173 -1.57 3.15 -3.80
CA MET A 173 -0.87 3.89 -4.84
C MET A 173 0.13 2.99 -5.53
N ILE A 174 0.14 3.04 -6.85
CA ILE A 174 1.03 2.31 -7.74
C ILE A 174 1.84 3.35 -8.52
N ARG A 175 3.16 3.35 -8.35
CA ARG A 175 4.06 4.31 -9.01
C ARG A 175 5.05 3.56 -9.89
N PHE A 176 5.11 3.92 -11.15
CA PHE A 176 6.13 3.39 -12.07
C PHE A 176 7.34 4.31 -12.03
N GLY A 177 8.52 3.73 -11.80
CA GLY A 177 9.80 4.44 -11.78
C GLY A 177 10.45 4.51 -13.15
N ASN A 178 11.48 5.35 -13.27
CA ASN A 178 12.21 5.52 -14.52
C ASN A 178 12.80 4.19 -15.01
N PRO A 179 12.67 3.87 -16.31
CA PRO A 179 13.22 2.67 -16.88
C PRO A 179 14.75 2.64 -16.76
N ILE A 180 15.29 1.54 -16.30
CA ILE A 180 16.73 1.26 -16.22
C ILE A 180 17.08 0.42 -17.46
N LYS A 181 17.85 0.97 -18.40
CA LYS A 181 18.24 0.27 -19.63
C LYS A 181 19.40 -0.67 -19.34
N ILE A 182 19.23 -1.98 -19.53
CA ILE A 182 20.24 -2.98 -19.20
C ILE A 182 21.45 -2.90 -20.12
N LYS A 183 21.26 -2.52 -21.38
CA LYS A 183 22.37 -2.30 -22.35
C LYS A 183 23.42 -1.30 -21.85
N ASP A 184 23.06 -0.33 -21.05
CA ASP A 184 24.00 0.69 -20.53
C ASP A 184 25.08 0.08 -19.62
N PHE A 185 24.88 -1.15 -19.14
CA PHE A 185 25.80 -1.91 -18.29
C PHE A 185 26.63 -2.95 -19.07
N GLU A 186 26.61 -2.93 -20.39
CA GLU A 186 27.36 -3.86 -21.25
C GLU A 186 28.86 -3.88 -20.92
N LYS A 187 29.48 -2.71 -20.84
CA LYS A 187 30.92 -2.57 -20.53
C LYS A 187 31.25 -3.13 -19.14
N ASP A 188 30.46 -2.76 -18.14
CA ASP A 188 30.62 -3.26 -16.78
C ASP A 188 30.49 -4.80 -16.74
N TYR A 189 29.51 -5.35 -17.45
CA TYR A 189 29.25 -6.79 -17.46
C TYR A 189 30.36 -7.60 -18.19
N LYS A 190 30.91 -7.05 -19.30
CA LYS A 190 32.05 -7.64 -19.99
C LYS A 190 33.30 -7.61 -19.12
N LEU A 191 33.49 -6.58 -18.30
CA LEU A 191 34.63 -6.46 -17.40
C LEU A 191 34.49 -7.39 -16.17
N ASN A 192 33.38 -7.31 -15.45
CA ASN A 192 33.10 -8.15 -14.29
C ASN A 192 31.59 -8.37 -14.11
N LYS A 193 31.13 -9.58 -14.43
CA LYS A 193 29.72 -9.97 -14.35
C LYS A 193 29.12 -9.78 -12.96
N VAL A 194 29.87 -10.10 -11.89
CA VAL A 194 29.37 -10.04 -10.51
C VAL A 194 29.16 -8.60 -10.08
N ASP A 195 30.08 -7.73 -10.40
CA ASP A 195 29.99 -6.32 -9.98
C ASP A 195 28.94 -5.56 -10.81
N ALA A 196 28.78 -5.86 -12.10
CA ALA A 196 27.69 -5.34 -12.91
C ALA A 196 26.30 -5.72 -12.33
N VAL A 197 26.14 -6.99 -11.94
CA VAL A 197 24.90 -7.46 -11.28
C VAL A 197 24.64 -6.73 -9.96
N LYS A 198 25.69 -6.51 -9.14
CA LYS A 198 25.55 -5.74 -7.89
C LYS A 198 25.17 -4.28 -8.18
N LYS A 199 25.80 -3.66 -9.19
CA LYS A 199 25.54 -2.27 -9.61
C LYS A 199 24.08 -2.07 -10.02
N VAL A 200 23.58 -2.92 -10.93
CA VAL A 200 22.17 -2.88 -11.36
C VAL A 200 21.22 -3.13 -10.17
N THR A 201 21.52 -4.10 -9.30
CA THR A 201 20.70 -4.38 -8.11
C THR A 201 20.66 -3.18 -7.15
N SER A 202 21.79 -2.47 -6.99
CA SER A 202 21.86 -1.25 -6.18
C SER A 202 21.00 -0.13 -6.74
N ILE A 203 21.01 0.06 -8.07
CA ILE A 203 20.16 1.05 -8.74
C ILE A 203 18.68 0.70 -8.59
N ILE A 204 18.32 -0.57 -8.76
CA ILE A 204 16.95 -1.04 -8.49
C ILE A 204 16.54 -0.72 -7.05
N ARG A 205 17.41 -0.99 -6.07
CA ARG A 205 17.13 -0.68 -4.66
C ARG A 205 16.90 0.81 -4.44
N LYS A 206 17.76 1.66 -5.00
CA LYS A 206 17.61 3.12 -4.91
C LYS A 206 16.27 3.56 -5.48
N SER A 207 15.92 3.10 -6.69
CA SER A 207 14.65 3.44 -7.34
C SER A 207 13.44 2.97 -6.54
N LEU A 208 13.45 1.76 -5.97
CA LEU A 208 12.35 1.30 -5.12
C LEU A 208 12.20 2.14 -3.84
N ASN A 209 13.31 2.57 -3.22
CA ASN A 209 13.27 3.46 -2.07
C ASN A 209 12.67 4.85 -2.41
N GLU A 210 12.94 5.36 -3.62
CA GLU A 210 12.37 6.63 -4.08
C GLU A 210 10.87 6.54 -4.38
N LEU A 211 10.41 5.37 -4.80
CA LEU A 211 9.01 5.12 -5.15
C LEU A 211 8.13 4.72 -3.98
N THR A 212 8.70 4.46 -2.81
CA THR A 212 7.99 3.95 -1.63
C THR A 212 8.31 4.75 -0.38
N ASN A 213 7.37 4.80 0.56
CA ASN A 213 7.61 5.33 1.90
C ASN A 213 8.01 4.18 2.81
N TYR A 214 9.23 3.65 2.59
CA TYR A 214 9.81 2.62 3.43
C TYR A 214 10.60 3.21 4.58
N TYR A 215 10.47 2.60 5.75
CA TYR A 215 11.19 2.96 6.95
C TYR A 215 12.32 1.96 7.18
N GLN A 216 13.42 2.42 7.76
CA GLN A 216 14.55 1.53 8.09
C GLN A 216 14.25 0.67 9.33
N THR A 217 13.42 1.18 10.22
CA THR A 217 13.03 0.51 11.48
C THR A 217 11.58 0.82 11.83
N ASP A 218 10.96 -0.04 12.65
CA ASP A 218 9.60 0.20 13.21
C ASP A 218 9.57 1.50 14.02
N GLN A 219 10.70 1.89 14.61
CA GLN A 219 10.82 3.14 15.39
C GLN A 219 10.68 4.39 14.53
N ILE A 220 11.26 4.38 13.33
CA ILE A 220 11.11 5.46 12.35
C ILE A 220 9.65 5.53 11.87
N GLU A 221 9.00 4.38 11.65
CA GLU A 221 7.59 4.33 11.26
C GLU A 221 6.69 5.01 12.29
N ASP A 222 6.86 4.71 13.59
CA ASP A 222 6.08 5.33 14.68
C ASP A 222 6.25 6.85 14.71
N ILE A 223 7.46 7.35 14.53
CA ILE A 223 7.75 8.78 14.51
C ILE A 223 7.09 9.45 13.29
N VAL A 224 7.25 8.88 12.10
CA VAL A 224 6.67 9.45 10.88
C VAL A 224 5.15 9.44 10.93
N GLN A 225 4.52 8.36 11.41
CA GLN A 225 3.06 8.32 11.59
C GLN A 225 2.58 9.39 12.59
N GLY A 226 3.34 9.65 13.65
CA GLY A 226 3.03 10.72 14.60
C GLY A 226 3.19 12.11 13.98
N LEU A 227 4.25 12.35 13.19
CA LEU A 227 4.44 13.59 12.43
C LEU A 227 3.32 13.81 11.40
N GLU A 228 2.95 12.77 10.67
CA GLU A 228 1.81 12.84 9.74
C GLU A 228 0.50 13.22 10.44
N LEU A 229 0.30 12.73 11.65
CA LEU A 229 -0.89 13.06 12.44
C LEU A 229 -0.94 14.53 12.82
N ILE A 230 0.20 15.11 13.25
CA ILE A 230 0.27 16.43 13.89
C ILE A 230 0.60 17.53 12.90
N TYR A 231 1.55 17.31 11.98
CA TYR A 231 2.22 18.34 11.22
C TYR A 231 2.05 18.25 9.69
N LYS A 232 1.70 17.09 9.15
CA LYS A 232 1.65 16.86 7.68
C LYS A 232 0.81 17.91 6.93
N MET A 233 -0.36 18.25 7.45
CA MET A 233 -1.25 19.23 6.82
C MET A 233 -0.66 20.63 6.79
N GLU A 234 0.03 21.02 7.85
CA GLU A 234 0.72 22.30 7.95
C GLU A 234 1.86 22.37 6.93
N LEU A 235 2.69 21.32 6.89
CA LEU A 235 3.77 21.19 5.90
C LEU A 235 3.25 21.22 4.45
N MET A 236 2.15 20.53 4.15
CA MET A 236 1.51 20.59 2.82
C MET A 236 1.09 22.00 2.46
N THR A 237 0.53 22.74 3.42
CA THR A 237 0.11 24.14 3.21
C THR A 237 1.32 25.06 2.97
N GLU A 238 2.39 24.92 3.75
CA GLU A 238 3.64 25.64 3.59
C GLU A 238 4.28 25.41 2.22
N LEU A 239 4.24 24.18 1.74
CA LEU A 239 4.79 23.79 0.43
C LEU A 239 3.84 24.10 -0.74
N GLY A 240 2.68 24.73 -0.49
CA GLY A 240 1.68 25.01 -1.54
C GLY A 240 1.07 23.77 -2.18
N MET A 241 1.04 22.63 -1.46
CA MET A 241 0.54 21.35 -1.93
C MET A 241 -0.95 21.19 -1.66
N GLU A 242 -1.63 20.45 -2.54
CA GLU A 242 -3.07 20.17 -2.42
C GLU A 242 -3.33 18.98 -1.49
N VAL A 243 -4.14 19.19 -0.45
CA VAL A 243 -4.46 18.17 0.57
C VAL A 243 -5.16 16.94 -0.02
N ASP A 244 -5.96 17.12 -1.08
CA ASP A 244 -6.70 16.04 -1.73
C ASP A 244 -5.89 15.33 -2.83
N ASN A 245 -4.74 15.90 -3.21
CA ASN A 245 -3.82 15.32 -4.18
C ASN A 245 -2.97 14.21 -3.53
N LYS A 246 -3.14 12.98 -3.99
CA LYS A 246 -2.43 11.81 -3.44
C LYS A 246 -0.93 11.81 -3.75
N ASN A 247 -0.51 12.47 -4.79
CA ASN A 247 0.91 12.64 -5.06
C ASN A 247 1.55 13.56 -4.04
N ASP A 248 0.93 14.68 -3.76
CA ASP A 248 1.40 15.66 -2.77
C ASP A 248 1.38 15.06 -1.37
N ASP A 249 0.33 14.30 -1.04
CA ASP A 249 0.24 13.52 0.19
C ASP A 249 1.41 12.53 0.36
N PHE A 250 1.79 11.82 -0.73
CA PHE A 250 2.94 10.91 -0.73
C PHE A 250 4.27 11.67 -0.62
N ILE A 251 4.46 12.73 -1.40
CA ILE A 251 5.70 13.54 -1.38
C ILE A 251 5.94 14.09 0.03
N THR A 252 4.90 14.62 0.66
CA THR A 252 5.00 15.14 2.04
C THR A 252 5.39 14.04 3.02
N SER A 253 4.77 12.87 2.94
CA SER A 253 5.18 11.72 3.76
C SER A 253 6.61 11.30 3.51
N LYS A 254 7.08 11.38 2.26
CA LYS A 254 8.47 11.09 1.91
C LYS A 254 9.45 12.10 2.50
N ILE A 255 9.14 13.39 2.42
CA ILE A 255 9.94 14.47 3.04
C ILE A 255 10.08 14.21 4.56
N LEU A 256 8.97 13.92 5.24
CA LEU A 256 8.99 13.62 6.68
C LEU A 256 9.83 12.37 6.98
N THR A 257 9.72 11.34 6.15
CA THR A 257 10.49 10.10 6.30
C THR A 257 11.98 10.35 6.14
N ASP A 258 12.38 11.09 5.12
CA ASP A 258 13.78 11.39 4.82
C ASP A 258 14.42 12.26 5.93
N ALA A 259 13.67 13.24 6.45
CA ALA A 259 14.11 14.05 7.58
C ALA A 259 14.32 13.20 8.86
N VAL A 260 13.35 12.33 9.20
CA VAL A 260 13.47 11.44 10.37
C VAL A 260 14.65 10.49 10.23
N GLN A 261 14.87 9.92 9.04
CA GLN A 261 16.02 9.05 8.78
C GLN A 261 17.36 9.79 8.90
N TRP A 262 17.38 11.04 8.45
CA TRP A 262 18.55 11.89 8.61
C TRP A 262 18.87 12.12 10.10
N TYR A 263 17.87 12.46 10.92
CA TYR A 263 18.04 12.67 12.35
C TYR A 263 18.45 11.38 13.07
N GLU A 264 17.87 10.23 12.72
CA GLU A 264 18.25 8.93 13.30
C GLU A 264 19.74 8.64 13.09
N LYS A 265 20.26 9.00 11.91
CA LYS A 265 21.67 8.79 11.56
C LYS A 265 22.62 9.81 12.17
N ASN A 266 22.25 11.09 12.20
CA ASN A 266 23.17 12.19 12.52
C ASN A 266 22.98 12.74 13.94
N GLU A 267 21.76 12.70 14.48
CA GLU A 267 21.42 13.22 15.82
C GLU A 267 20.52 12.22 16.60
N PRO A 268 20.99 11.02 16.93
CA PRO A 268 20.16 9.95 17.54
C PRO A 268 19.57 10.32 18.90
N TYR A 269 20.26 11.16 19.67
CA TYR A 269 19.73 11.65 20.95
C TYR A 269 18.54 12.58 20.76
N HIS A 270 18.62 13.50 19.78
CA HIS A 270 17.56 14.44 19.44
C HIS A 270 16.28 13.70 19.02
N ILE A 271 16.37 12.74 18.10
CA ILE A 271 15.23 11.99 17.62
C ILE A 271 14.63 11.07 18.71
N THR A 272 15.45 10.51 19.59
CA THR A 272 14.98 9.68 20.72
C THR A 272 14.15 10.51 21.71
N ASN A 273 14.58 11.75 22.02
CA ASN A 273 13.84 12.65 22.89
C ASN A 273 12.51 13.09 22.24
N PHE A 274 12.56 13.42 20.95
CA PHE A 274 11.34 13.74 20.19
C PHE A 274 10.35 12.57 20.21
N ARG A 275 10.80 11.35 19.94
CA ARG A 275 9.99 10.13 19.96
C ARG A 275 9.29 9.95 21.31
N ARG A 276 9.98 10.16 22.43
CA ARG A 276 9.39 10.06 23.76
C ARG A 276 8.24 11.06 23.92
N LYS A 277 8.47 12.35 23.62
CA LYS A 277 7.45 13.40 23.69
C LYS A 277 6.24 13.08 22.80
N LEU A 278 6.49 12.65 21.58
CA LEU A 278 5.47 12.28 20.59
C LEU A 278 4.62 11.09 21.06
N SER A 279 5.27 10.04 21.58
CA SER A 279 4.56 8.86 22.08
C SER A 279 3.68 9.15 23.30
N GLU A 280 4.14 10.01 24.21
CA GLU A 280 3.33 10.49 25.34
C GLU A 280 2.09 11.24 24.87
N TYR A 281 2.24 12.14 23.89
CA TYR A 281 1.13 12.89 23.31
C TYR A 281 0.12 11.99 22.59
N VAL A 282 0.60 11.09 21.72
CA VAL A 282 -0.25 10.13 21.00
C VAL A 282 -0.97 9.17 21.95
N ALA A 283 -0.30 8.71 23.02
CA ALA A 283 -0.92 7.89 24.07
C ALA A 283 -2.04 8.65 24.79
N LEU A 284 -1.83 9.94 25.08
CA LEU A 284 -2.85 10.78 25.70
C LEU A 284 -4.07 10.97 24.79
N LEU A 285 -3.88 11.25 23.50
CA LEU A 285 -4.97 11.31 22.51
C LEU A 285 -5.76 10.01 22.44
N LYS A 286 -5.06 8.85 22.42
CA LYS A 286 -5.70 7.52 22.41
C LYS A 286 -6.48 7.26 23.68
N LYS A 287 -5.92 7.56 24.86
CA LYS A 287 -6.59 7.41 26.17
C LYS A 287 -7.87 8.22 26.25
N LEU A 288 -7.88 9.40 25.68
CA LEU A 288 -9.02 10.30 25.64
C LEU A 288 -9.97 10.02 24.48
N ASP A 289 -9.56 9.18 23.53
CA ASP A 289 -10.29 8.89 22.29
C ASP A 289 -10.70 10.17 21.54
N ILE A 290 -9.75 11.11 21.44
CA ILE A 290 -9.90 12.35 20.67
C ILE A 290 -8.88 12.35 19.52
N ARG A 291 -9.12 13.22 18.52
CA ARG A 291 -8.23 13.38 17.38
C ARG A 291 -7.47 14.69 17.48
N ASP A 292 -6.23 14.70 17.04
CA ASP A 292 -5.40 15.91 16.95
C ASP A 292 -6.08 17.03 16.14
N GLU A 293 -6.77 16.65 15.05
CA GLU A 293 -7.49 17.62 14.21
C GLU A 293 -8.51 18.52 14.96
N PHE A 294 -8.92 18.12 16.17
CA PHE A 294 -9.81 18.92 17.02
C PHE A 294 -9.09 19.98 17.84
N LEU A 295 -7.76 19.85 17.97
CA LEU A 295 -6.90 20.77 18.70
C LEU A 295 -6.27 21.82 17.77
N ASP A 296 -6.42 21.66 16.44
CA ASP A 296 -5.89 22.57 15.44
C ASP A 296 -6.91 23.67 15.09
N PRO A 297 -6.65 24.96 15.44
CA PRO A 297 -7.55 26.07 15.15
C PRO A 297 -7.84 26.24 13.65
N ALA A 298 -6.82 26.10 12.79
CA ALA A 298 -6.97 26.27 11.35
C ALA A 298 -7.89 25.21 10.70
N ARG A 299 -7.95 24.03 11.30
CA ARG A 299 -8.85 22.96 10.86
C ARG A 299 -10.27 23.14 11.40
N GLN A 300 -10.45 23.86 12.50
CA GLN A 300 -11.77 24.13 13.07
C GLN A 300 -12.57 25.11 12.21
N GLU A 301 -11.95 26.14 11.63
CA GLU A 301 -12.63 27.12 10.77
C GLU A 301 -13.18 26.51 9.48
N LYS A 302 -12.43 25.63 8.83
CA LYS A 302 -12.88 24.91 7.60
C LYS A 302 -14.02 23.91 7.87
N ARG A 303 -14.34 23.61 9.13
CA ARG A 303 -15.26 22.54 9.54
C ARG A 303 -16.61 23.00 10.05
N ASN A 304 -17.10 24.18 9.66
CA ASN A 304 -18.48 24.59 9.91
C ASN A 304 -19.49 23.74 9.13
N TRP A 305 -19.44 22.43 9.34
CA TRP A 305 -20.58 21.58 9.10
C TRP A 305 -21.63 22.00 10.12
N GLY A 306 -22.63 22.77 9.65
CA GLY A 306 -23.69 23.23 10.53
C GLY A 306 -24.18 22.02 11.35
N LYS A 307 -24.21 22.13 12.65
CA LYS A 307 -24.69 21.07 13.58
C LYS A 307 -25.97 20.45 13.05
N THR A 308 -26.86 21.26 12.49
CA THR A 308 -28.11 20.86 11.85
C THR A 308 -27.90 19.86 10.69
N ARG A 309 -26.95 20.10 9.77
CA ARG A 309 -26.69 19.20 8.64
C ARG A 309 -26.20 17.82 9.11
N THR A 310 -25.35 17.79 10.13
CA THR A 310 -24.84 16.52 10.69
C THR A 310 -25.97 15.75 11.38
N ILE A 311 -26.83 16.42 12.16
CA ILE A 311 -27.97 15.79 12.83
C ILE A 311 -28.97 15.26 11.79
N LEU A 312 -29.29 16.05 10.77
CA LEU A 312 -30.16 15.61 9.66
C LEU A 312 -29.58 14.38 8.94
N PHE A 313 -28.27 14.39 8.66
CA PHE A 313 -27.60 13.24 8.07
C PHE A 313 -27.72 11.99 8.96
N LEU A 314 -27.55 12.15 10.28
CA LEU A 314 -27.65 11.01 11.21
C LEU A 314 -29.09 10.49 11.33
N ILE A 315 -30.10 11.35 11.30
CA ILE A 315 -31.51 10.94 11.38
C ILE A 315 -31.96 10.31 10.07
N ILE A 316 -31.80 11.01 8.95
CA ILE A 316 -32.27 10.57 7.62
C ILE A 316 -31.49 9.35 7.12
N GLY A 317 -30.19 9.28 7.43
CA GLY A 317 -29.34 8.16 7.01
C GLY A 317 -29.51 6.89 7.84
N SER A 318 -30.11 6.99 9.05
CA SER A 318 -30.21 5.83 9.95
C SER A 318 -30.99 4.64 9.40
N PRO A 319 -32.13 4.79 8.66
CA PRO A 319 -32.82 3.63 8.08
C PRO A 319 -31.97 2.90 7.04
N LEU A 320 -31.31 3.67 6.16
CA LEU A 320 -30.43 3.09 5.14
C LEU A 320 -29.19 2.42 5.76
N PHE A 321 -28.66 2.99 6.83
CA PHE A 321 -27.58 2.40 7.63
C PHE A 321 -27.99 1.06 8.24
N LEU A 322 -29.18 1.00 8.87
CA LEU A 322 -29.70 -0.25 9.44
C LEU A 322 -29.91 -1.31 8.37
N TRP A 323 -30.49 -0.92 7.24
CA TRP A 323 -30.62 -1.81 6.08
C TRP A 323 -29.27 -2.36 5.62
N GLY A 324 -28.29 -1.49 5.46
CA GLY A 324 -26.95 -1.89 5.07
C GLY A 324 -26.26 -2.84 6.07
N ILE A 325 -26.47 -2.66 7.38
CA ILE A 325 -25.98 -3.59 8.40
C ILE A 325 -26.69 -4.93 8.28
N ILE A 326 -28.01 -4.96 8.26
CA ILE A 326 -28.79 -6.20 8.24
C ILE A 326 -28.38 -7.05 7.02
N THR A 327 -28.22 -6.42 5.87
CA THR A 327 -27.96 -7.11 4.61
C THR A 327 -26.49 -7.42 4.34
N ASN A 328 -25.53 -6.81 5.07
CA ASN A 328 -24.10 -6.96 4.75
C ASN A 328 -23.23 -7.40 5.93
N TYR A 329 -23.73 -7.38 7.17
CA TYR A 329 -22.91 -7.65 8.36
C TYR A 329 -22.28 -9.06 8.34
N ILE A 330 -23.07 -10.07 7.99
CA ILE A 330 -22.60 -11.45 7.99
C ILE A 330 -21.43 -11.66 7.00
N PRO A 331 -21.57 -11.38 5.69
CA PRO A 331 -20.48 -11.59 4.74
C PRO A 331 -19.29 -10.66 4.99
N TYR A 332 -19.47 -9.55 5.70
CA TYR A 332 -18.40 -8.64 6.08
C TYR A 332 -17.58 -9.16 7.28
N ILE A 333 -18.23 -9.73 8.30
CA ILE A 333 -17.55 -10.12 9.53
C ILE A 333 -16.88 -11.50 9.44
N LEU A 334 -17.47 -12.45 8.68
CA LEU A 334 -16.97 -13.82 8.57
C LEU A 334 -15.53 -13.90 8.06
N PRO A 335 -15.13 -13.23 6.96
CA PRO A 335 -13.73 -13.23 6.51
C PRO A 335 -12.76 -12.76 7.58
N ARG A 336 -13.14 -11.73 8.33
CA ARG A 336 -12.33 -11.15 9.41
C ARG A 336 -12.12 -12.14 10.56
N ILE A 337 -13.18 -12.86 10.97
CA ILE A 337 -13.10 -13.86 12.03
C ILE A 337 -12.20 -15.01 11.58
N ILE A 338 -12.44 -15.57 10.38
CA ILE A 338 -11.69 -16.71 9.85
C ILE A 338 -10.20 -16.36 9.75
N VAL A 339 -9.86 -15.20 9.19
CA VAL A 339 -8.46 -14.81 9.05
C VAL A 339 -7.80 -14.64 10.42
N LYS A 340 -8.48 -14.02 11.38
CA LYS A 340 -7.97 -13.83 12.74
C LYS A 340 -7.73 -15.15 13.48
N THR A 341 -8.60 -16.14 13.28
CA THR A 341 -8.47 -17.48 13.92
C THR A 341 -7.47 -18.40 13.22
N SER A 342 -7.11 -18.08 11.97
CA SER A 342 -6.20 -18.92 11.15
C SER A 342 -4.71 -18.67 11.41
N ASN A 343 -4.33 -17.85 12.40
CA ASN A 343 -2.95 -17.48 12.74
C ASN A 343 -2.09 -17.13 11.50
N LYS A 344 -2.65 -16.38 10.57
CA LYS A 344 -1.96 -15.93 9.36
C LYS A 344 -0.98 -14.81 9.68
N ASP A 345 0.12 -14.77 8.94
CA ASP A 345 1.05 -13.66 9.01
C ASP A 345 0.36 -12.35 8.63
N GLN A 346 0.80 -11.26 9.23
CA GLN A 346 0.24 -9.92 8.98
C GLN A 346 0.25 -9.56 7.49
N SER A 347 1.29 -9.97 6.75
CA SER A 347 1.41 -9.75 5.31
C SER A 347 0.34 -10.48 4.47
N GLU A 348 -0.21 -11.59 4.99
CA GLU A 348 -1.20 -12.40 4.30
C GLU A 348 -2.64 -11.98 4.60
N GLU A 349 -2.86 -11.24 5.69
CA GLU A 349 -4.18 -10.98 6.26
C GLU A 349 -5.14 -10.31 5.27
N ALA A 350 -4.68 -9.28 4.56
CA ALA A 350 -5.49 -8.58 3.56
C ALA A 350 -5.86 -9.49 2.38
N SER A 351 -4.90 -10.29 1.92
CA SER A 351 -5.08 -11.21 0.79
C SER A 351 -6.16 -12.26 1.09
N TRP A 352 -6.12 -12.84 2.27
CA TRP A 352 -7.14 -13.81 2.70
C TRP A 352 -8.49 -13.16 2.95
N LYS A 353 -8.52 -11.93 3.51
CA LYS A 353 -9.77 -11.15 3.62
C LYS A 353 -10.38 -10.85 2.26
N LEU A 354 -9.58 -10.54 1.24
CA LEU A 354 -10.06 -10.34 -0.12
C LEU A 354 -10.70 -11.61 -0.68
N ILE A 355 -9.98 -12.75 -0.59
CA ILE A 355 -10.42 -14.03 -1.14
C ILE A 355 -11.70 -14.50 -0.45
N TYR A 356 -11.68 -14.59 0.88
CA TYR A 356 -12.86 -15.01 1.64
C TYR A 356 -14.01 -14.01 1.50
N GLY A 357 -13.71 -12.71 1.50
CA GLY A 357 -14.71 -11.67 1.28
C GLY A 357 -15.43 -11.88 -0.05
N PHE A 358 -14.68 -12.01 -1.13
CA PHE A 358 -15.27 -12.24 -2.45
C PHE A 358 -16.17 -13.50 -2.49
N ILE A 359 -15.74 -14.59 -1.89
CA ILE A 359 -16.49 -15.83 -1.83
C ILE A 359 -17.75 -15.68 -0.97
N PHE A 360 -17.63 -15.16 0.26
CA PHE A 360 -18.76 -15.06 1.19
C PHE A 360 -19.80 -14.05 0.74
N PHE A 361 -19.38 -12.89 0.19
CA PHE A 361 -20.33 -11.94 -0.38
C PHE A 361 -21.08 -12.53 -1.56
N ALA A 362 -20.40 -13.24 -2.48
CA ALA A 362 -21.05 -13.89 -3.61
C ALA A 362 -22.09 -14.93 -3.15
N ILE A 363 -21.71 -15.85 -2.26
CA ILE A 363 -22.60 -16.88 -1.74
C ILE A 363 -23.78 -16.25 -1.00
N TYR A 364 -23.51 -15.28 -0.13
CA TYR A 364 -24.55 -14.65 0.68
C TYR A 364 -25.53 -13.84 -0.17
N TYR A 365 -25.06 -13.11 -1.17
CA TYR A 365 -25.94 -12.34 -2.06
C TYR A 365 -26.80 -13.24 -2.94
N ILE A 366 -26.24 -14.34 -3.45
CA ILE A 366 -27.01 -15.34 -4.19
C ILE A 366 -28.09 -15.95 -3.28
N ALA A 367 -27.70 -16.43 -2.11
CA ALA A 367 -28.63 -17.08 -1.17
C ALA A 367 -29.73 -16.13 -0.69
N SER A 368 -29.40 -14.88 -0.32
CA SER A 368 -30.38 -13.88 0.13
C SER A 368 -31.33 -13.45 -1.00
N THR A 369 -30.82 -13.27 -2.22
CA THR A 369 -31.65 -12.96 -3.40
C THR A 369 -32.61 -14.11 -3.71
N THR A 370 -32.13 -15.37 -3.68
CA THR A 370 -32.95 -16.55 -3.90
C THR A 370 -34.04 -16.68 -2.82
N LEU A 371 -33.69 -16.39 -1.56
CA LEU A 371 -34.65 -16.38 -0.45
C LEU A 371 -35.76 -15.33 -0.66
N VAL A 372 -35.40 -14.12 -1.05
CA VAL A 372 -36.39 -13.05 -1.33
C VAL A 372 -37.29 -13.42 -2.49
N TRP A 373 -36.72 -13.99 -3.54
CA TRP A 373 -37.54 -14.54 -4.64
C TRP A 373 -38.50 -15.60 -4.18
N GLY A 374 -38.02 -16.59 -3.40
CA GLY A 374 -38.86 -17.67 -2.87
C GLY A 374 -40.03 -17.18 -1.99
N LEU A 375 -39.80 -16.15 -1.18
CA LEU A 375 -40.79 -15.55 -0.29
C LEU A 375 -41.78 -14.64 -1.00
N THR A 376 -41.34 -13.89 -1.99
CA THR A 376 -42.19 -12.81 -2.57
C THR A 376 -42.79 -13.20 -3.93
N GLN A 377 -42.17 -14.12 -4.66
CA GLN A 377 -42.47 -14.47 -6.05
C GLN A 377 -42.62 -13.25 -6.97
N ASN A 378 -42.00 -12.13 -6.60
CA ASN A 378 -42.12 -10.87 -7.28
C ASN A 378 -40.75 -10.41 -7.83
N LEU A 379 -40.63 -10.40 -9.15
CA LEU A 379 -39.38 -10.05 -9.84
C LEU A 379 -38.90 -8.64 -9.51
N LEU A 380 -39.81 -7.68 -9.44
CA LEU A 380 -39.47 -6.28 -9.14
C LEU A 380 -38.85 -6.14 -7.75
N VAL A 381 -39.48 -6.76 -6.74
CA VAL A 381 -38.98 -6.77 -5.35
C VAL A 381 -37.59 -7.41 -5.28
N THR A 382 -37.40 -8.54 -5.96
CA THR A 382 -36.12 -9.26 -5.99
C THR A 382 -35.01 -8.44 -6.64
N ILE A 383 -35.31 -7.77 -7.76
CA ILE A 383 -34.33 -6.88 -8.42
C ILE A 383 -33.97 -5.71 -7.54
N LEU A 384 -34.96 -5.03 -6.95
CA LEU A 384 -34.71 -3.86 -6.07
C LEU A 384 -33.89 -4.28 -4.84
N PHE A 385 -34.20 -5.45 -4.23
CA PHE A 385 -33.42 -6.01 -3.16
C PHE A 385 -31.97 -6.23 -3.58
N SER A 386 -31.75 -6.95 -4.69
CA SER A 386 -30.41 -7.30 -5.18
C SER A 386 -29.56 -6.06 -5.50
N VAL A 387 -30.14 -5.05 -6.15
CA VAL A 387 -29.48 -3.80 -6.48
C VAL A 387 -29.16 -2.98 -5.22
N SER A 388 -29.97 -3.09 -4.17
CA SER A 388 -29.76 -2.37 -2.91
C SER A 388 -28.57 -2.89 -2.10
N LEU A 389 -28.14 -4.16 -2.28
CA LEU A 389 -27.17 -4.84 -1.42
C LEU A 389 -25.81 -4.11 -1.37
N ILE A 390 -25.19 -3.85 -2.52
CA ILE A 390 -23.86 -3.18 -2.59
C ILE A 390 -23.90 -1.74 -2.11
N PRO A 391 -24.81 -0.86 -2.63
CA PRO A 391 -24.86 0.53 -2.20
C PRO A 391 -25.18 0.70 -0.71
N SER A 392 -26.06 -0.13 -0.15
CA SER A 392 -26.39 -0.06 1.29
C SER A 392 -25.21 -0.45 2.17
N GLY A 393 -24.41 -1.45 1.76
CA GLY A 393 -23.19 -1.83 2.45
C GLY A 393 -22.13 -0.72 2.43
N ASP A 394 -21.89 -0.11 1.29
CA ASP A 394 -20.98 1.04 1.16
C ASP A 394 -21.45 2.23 2.01
N PHE A 395 -22.75 2.53 1.98
CA PHE A 395 -23.33 3.56 2.81
C PHE A 395 -23.16 3.25 4.31
N ALA A 396 -23.37 2.00 4.74
CA ALA A 396 -23.20 1.60 6.13
C ALA A 396 -21.77 1.82 6.63
N LEU A 397 -20.76 1.52 5.81
CA LEU A 397 -19.35 1.79 6.13
C LEU A 397 -19.09 3.31 6.24
N TYR A 398 -19.56 4.09 5.27
CA TYR A 398 -19.43 5.54 5.28
C TYR A 398 -20.10 6.17 6.50
N TYR A 399 -21.33 5.76 6.82
CA TYR A 399 -22.11 6.23 7.94
C TYR A 399 -21.44 5.87 9.28
N SER A 400 -20.95 4.63 9.43
CA SER A 400 -20.20 4.20 10.63
C SER A 400 -18.96 5.06 10.89
N LYS A 401 -18.22 5.43 9.83
CA LYS A 401 -17.05 6.32 9.91
C LYS A 401 -17.45 7.72 10.43
N ASN A 402 -18.57 8.25 9.93
CA ASN A 402 -19.07 9.56 10.34
C ASN A 402 -19.62 9.56 11.78
N ILE A 403 -20.34 8.51 12.19
CA ILE A 403 -20.76 8.35 13.62
C ILE A 403 -19.54 8.34 14.53
N LYS A 404 -18.50 7.57 14.20
CA LYS A 404 -17.28 7.51 15.03
C LYS A 404 -16.64 8.90 15.15
N LYS A 405 -16.52 9.62 14.03
CA LYS A 405 -15.98 10.99 14.01
C LYS A 405 -16.84 11.95 14.86
N TYR A 406 -18.15 11.85 14.76
CA TYR A 406 -19.08 12.65 15.54
C TYR A 406 -18.99 12.35 17.04
N LYS A 407 -18.97 11.07 17.44
CA LYS A 407 -18.77 10.65 18.85
C LYS A 407 -17.48 11.24 19.44
N GLN A 408 -16.38 11.16 18.68
CA GLN A 408 -15.10 11.73 19.12
C GLN A 408 -15.17 13.26 19.26
N HIS A 409 -15.90 13.94 18.37
CA HIS A 409 -16.12 15.39 18.48
C HIS A 409 -16.94 15.77 19.70
N VAL A 410 -18.05 15.05 19.98
CA VAL A 410 -18.86 15.27 21.19
C VAL A 410 -18.01 15.04 22.46
N LYS A 411 -17.17 14.01 22.44
CA LYS A 411 -16.25 13.70 23.55
C LYS A 411 -15.24 14.82 23.76
N PHE A 412 -14.66 15.35 22.67
CA PHE A 412 -13.78 16.52 22.72
C PHE A 412 -14.48 17.73 23.35
N LEU A 413 -15.70 18.06 22.91
CA LEU A 413 -16.48 19.15 23.46
C LEU A 413 -16.76 18.92 24.96
N SER A 414 -17.07 17.69 25.36
CA SER A 414 -17.28 17.36 26.80
C SER A 414 -16.01 17.62 27.62
N ILE A 415 -14.82 17.30 27.11
CA ILE A 415 -13.53 17.60 27.75
C ILE A 415 -13.33 19.11 27.80
N PHE A 416 -13.60 19.81 26.70
CA PHE A 416 -13.48 21.27 26.60
C PHE A 416 -14.29 22.00 27.70
N TYR A 417 -15.53 21.57 27.92
CA TYR A 417 -16.39 22.22 28.90
C TYR A 417 -16.18 21.73 30.34
N LYS A 418 -15.85 20.46 30.54
CA LYS A 418 -15.81 19.85 31.88
C LYS A 418 -14.43 19.70 32.50
N LYS A 419 -13.34 19.67 31.66
CA LYS A 419 -11.97 19.38 32.09
C LYS A 419 -10.97 20.33 31.44
N ARG A 420 -11.12 21.61 31.67
CA ARG A 420 -10.28 22.66 31.05
C ARG A 420 -8.78 22.49 31.32
N SER A 421 -8.39 22.06 32.54
CA SER A 421 -6.97 21.81 32.86
C SER A 421 -6.36 20.73 32.01
N LEU A 422 -7.09 19.64 31.75
CA LEU A 422 -6.62 18.56 30.90
C LEU A 422 -6.52 18.98 29.43
N LEU A 423 -7.48 19.81 28.97
CA LEU A 423 -7.41 20.37 27.63
C LEU A 423 -6.20 21.28 27.47
N PHE A 424 -5.93 22.13 28.46
CA PHE A 424 -4.76 23.01 28.46
C PHE A 424 -3.46 22.21 28.42
N GLU A 425 -3.34 21.15 29.22
CA GLU A 425 -2.18 20.25 29.19
C GLU A 425 -1.96 19.63 27.79
N ILE A 426 -3.04 19.16 27.13
CA ILE A 426 -2.94 18.57 25.80
C ILE A 426 -2.48 19.60 24.76
N ILE A 427 -3.07 20.80 24.81
CA ILE A 427 -2.70 21.91 23.89
C ILE A 427 -1.25 22.30 24.11
N GLN A 428 -0.81 22.41 25.37
CA GLN A 428 0.58 22.74 25.68
C GLN A 428 1.54 21.70 25.15
N LYS A 429 1.28 20.40 25.35
CA LYS A 429 2.10 19.31 24.78
C LYS A 429 2.14 19.36 23.24
N ARG A 430 1.01 19.70 22.60
CA ARG A 430 0.96 19.88 21.13
C ARG A 430 1.84 21.04 20.69
N MET A 431 1.76 22.18 21.36
CA MET A 431 2.56 23.37 21.04
C MET A 431 4.06 23.11 21.23
N GLU A 432 4.45 22.42 22.31
CA GLU A 432 5.86 22.00 22.52
C GLU A 432 6.36 21.08 21.39
N LEU A 433 5.52 20.17 20.89
CA LEU A 433 5.87 19.31 19.77
C LEU A 433 6.02 20.10 18.46
N LEU A 434 5.09 21.03 18.19
CA LEU A 434 5.17 21.88 16.99
C LEU A 434 6.42 22.75 17.00
N GLN A 435 6.73 23.37 18.15
CA GLN A 435 7.97 24.14 18.29
C GLN A 435 9.20 23.26 18.06
N TYR A 436 9.23 22.06 18.62
CA TYR A 436 10.33 21.12 18.42
C TYR A 436 10.48 20.72 16.94
N ILE A 437 9.35 20.52 16.22
CA ILE A 437 9.34 20.22 14.79
C ILE A 437 9.90 21.38 13.98
N GLU A 438 9.48 22.63 14.26
CA GLU A 438 9.96 23.83 13.57
C GLU A 438 11.47 24.05 13.77
N GLU A 439 11.96 23.92 15.01
CA GLU A 439 13.40 24.01 15.29
C GLU A 439 14.19 22.92 14.53
N SER A 440 13.65 21.69 14.49
CA SER A 440 14.24 20.59 13.76
C SER A 440 14.20 20.82 12.25
N LYS A 441 13.08 21.30 11.70
CA LYS A 441 12.96 21.63 10.28
C LYS A 441 14.03 22.63 9.83
N ASN A 442 14.15 23.76 10.54
CA ASN A 442 15.12 24.79 10.21
C ASN A 442 16.55 24.24 10.22
N ARG A 443 16.92 23.47 11.24
CA ARG A 443 18.22 22.82 11.33
C ARG A 443 18.47 21.81 10.20
N TYR A 444 17.45 21.05 9.79
CA TYR A 444 17.57 20.13 8.67
C TYR A 444 17.76 20.85 7.33
N LEU A 445 17.02 21.95 7.10
CA LEU A 445 17.14 22.78 5.89
C LEU A 445 18.53 23.43 5.79
N ASP A 446 19.07 23.98 6.89
CA ASP A 446 20.43 24.53 6.94
C ASP A 446 21.50 23.52 6.50
N THR A 447 21.28 22.22 6.82
CA THR A 447 22.21 21.15 6.40
C THR A 447 22.10 20.79 4.93
N LEU A 448 20.95 21.01 4.30
CA LEU A 448 20.76 20.81 2.87
C LEU A 448 21.40 21.96 2.07
N GLU A 449 21.17 23.20 2.50
CA GLU A 449 21.76 24.40 1.87
C GLU A 449 23.29 24.43 2.01
N GLY A 450 23.84 24.03 3.15
CA GLY A 450 25.29 23.95 3.37
C GLY A 450 26.00 22.87 2.54
N LYS A 451 25.26 21.91 1.95
CA LYS A 451 25.79 20.90 1.01
C LYS A 451 25.87 21.42 -0.43
N ASP A 452 24.98 22.30 -0.83
CA ASP A 452 25.00 22.89 -2.17
C ASP A 452 26.13 23.91 -2.36
N THR A 453 26.63 24.52 -1.28
CA THR A 453 27.77 25.45 -1.33
C THR A 453 29.16 24.79 -1.42
N ASN A 454 29.24 23.44 -1.23
CA ASN A 454 30.50 22.69 -1.31
C ASN A 454 30.76 22.03 -2.68
N TYR A 455 29.94 22.27 -3.70
CA TYR A 455 30.10 21.79 -5.08
C TYR A 455 30.18 22.93 -6.11
N GLY A 456 30.61 24.10 -5.69
CA GLY A 456 30.96 25.25 -6.54
C GLY A 456 32.44 25.22 -6.96
#